data_ef759d57efd89ec6a386298f2b4a2d57
#
_entry.id   ef759d57efd89ec6a386298f2b4a2d57
#
_cell.length_a   1.000
_cell.length_b   1.000
_cell.length_c   1.000
_cell.angle_alpha   90.00
_cell.angle_beta   90.00
_cell.angle_gamma   90.00
#
_symmetry.space_group_name_H-M   'P 1'
#
loop_
_entity.id
_entity.type
_entity.pdbx_description
1 polymer ?
#
loop_
_entity_poly.entity_id
_entity_poly.type
_entity_poly.pdbx_seq_one_letter_code
_entity_poly.pdbx_strand_id
1 'polypeptide(L)'
;MQRYFPAALERLTEAFARLPGIGGKTAQRLAFHVLSLPDEEAADFARAIVEAKQTVHTCPICQNLTDGERCAICSDERRDPGVICVVAEPRDVIAMERAREYDGVYHVLHGVISPLNHIGPDDIRIRELLARVAQGGVREVIMATNPDTEGEATAMYLSRLLRPMEVKVTRLAYGIPVGSQLEYADEVTLLRALEGRREI
;
A
#
# COMPACT_ATOMS: atom_id res chain seq x y z
N MET A 1 -37.98 11.20 -15.92
CA MET A 1 -36.82 11.55 -16.75
C MET A 1 -36.82 10.66 -17.98
N GLN A 2 -36.83 11.24 -19.20
CA GLN A 2 -36.71 10.44 -20.41
C GLN A 2 -35.35 9.72 -20.43
N ARG A 3 -35.40 8.39 -20.53
CA ARG A 3 -34.17 7.58 -20.68
C ARG A 3 -33.69 7.70 -22.13
N TYR A 4 -32.58 8.39 -22.36
CA TYR A 4 -32.01 8.55 -23.69
C TYR A 4 -31.11 7.35 -24.08
N PHE A 5 -30.74 6.50 -23.15
CA PHE A 5 -29.85 5.36 -23.36
C PHE A 5 -30.56 4.03 -23.00
N PRO A 6 -30.16 2.93 -23.63
CA PRO A 6 -30.58 1.59 -23.21
C PRO A 6 -30.20 1.30 -21.76
N ALA A 7 -31.06 0.60 -21.03
CA ALA A 7 -30.87 0.33 -19.60
C ALA A 7 -29.53 -0.39 -19.29
N ALA A 8 -29.02 -1.21 -20.22
CA ALA A 8 -27.72 -1.88 -20.07
C ALA A 8 -26.56 -0.90 -20.09
N LEU A 9 -26.60 0.10 -20.99
CA LEU A 9 -25.58 1.15 -21.07
C LEU A 9 -25.61 2.07 -19.85
N GLU A 10 -26.81 2.39 -19.34
CA GLU A 10 -26.95 3.16 -18.10
C GLU A 10 -26.29 2.43 -16.92
N ARG A 11 -26.58 1.13 -16.72
CA ARG A 11 -25.97 0.32 -15.65
C ARG A 11 -24.44 0.25 -15.77
N LEU A 12 -23.91 0.09 -16.98
CA LEU A 12 -22.46 0.06 -17.21
C LEU A 12 -21.81 1.41 -16.88
N THR A 13 -22.46 2.52 -17.29
CA THR A 13 -22.01 3.88 -16.96
C THR A 13 -22.03 4.13 -15.46
N GLU A 14 -23.09 3.71 -14.77
CA GLU A 14 -23.17 3.83 -13.31
C GLU A 14 -22.09 3.00 -12.61
N ALA A 15 -21.78 1.80 -13.10
CA ALA A 15 -20.72 0.96 -12.56
C ALA A 15 -19.36 1.67 -12.64
N PHE A 16 -19.04 2.27 -13.78
CA PHE A 16 -17.80 3.07 -13.91
C PHE A 16 -17.81 4.33 -13.05
N ALA A 17 -18.95 5.00 -12.92
CA ALA A 17 -19.06 6.22 -12.10
C ALA A 17 -18.87 5.98 -10.58
N ARG A 18 -19.00 4.73 -10.11
CA ARG A 18 -18.71 4.34 -8.72
C ARG A 18 -17.21 4.20 -8.43
N LEU A 19 -16.38 4.14 -9.46
CA LEU A 19 -14.93 4.04 -9.28
C LEU A 19 -14.35 5.37 -8.80
N PRO A 20 -13.42 5.36 -7.83
CA PRO A 20 -12.81 6.58 -7.31
C PRO A 20 -12.10 7.36 -8.44
N GLY A 21 -12.33 8.67 -8.48
CA GLY A 21 -11.75 9.55 -9.51
C GLY A 21 -12.45 9.51 -10.87
N ILE A 22 -13.49 8.68 -11.06
CA ILE A 22 -14.24 8.61 -12.33
C ILE A 22 -15.51 9.45 -12.23
N GLY A 23 -15.51 10.61 -12.89
CA GLY A 23 -16.70 11.45 -13.03
C GLY A 23 -17.64 10.96 -14.12
N GLY A 24 -18.90 11.42 -14.10
CA GLY A 24 -19.97 10.96 -15.00
C GLY A 24 -19.61 11.03 -16.50
N LYS A 25 -18.91 12.09 -16.97
CA LYS A 25 -18.46 12.19 -18.37
C LYS A 25 -17.43 11.11 -18.74
N THR A 26 -16.49 10.84 -17.84
CA THR A 26 -15.49 9.79 -18.02
C THR A 26 -16.14 8.41 -17.99
N ALA A 27 -17.04 8.15 -17.04
CA ALA A 27 -17.80 6.91 -16.95
C ALA A 27 -18.58 6.62 -18.24
N GLN A 28 -19.24 7.62 -18.80
CA GLN A 28 -19.95 7.48 -20.07
C GLN A 28 -18.99 7.14 -21.23
N ARG A 29 -17.84 7.84 -21.33
CA ARG A 29 -16.82 7.52 -22.35
C ARG A 29 -16.30 6.10 -22.25
N LEU A 30 -16.04 5.62 -21.02
CA LEU A 30 -15.59 4.24 -20.77
C LEU A 30 -16.68 3.24 -21.18
N ALA A 31 -17.94 3.50 -20.84
CA ALA A 31 -19.06 2.63 -21.22
C ALA A 31 -19.21 2.52 -22.75
N PHE A 32 -19.13 3.63 -23.48
CA PHE A 32 -19.13 3.62 -24.95
C PHE A 32 -17.90 2.90 -25.54
N HIS A 33 -16.73 3.07 -24.92
CA HIS A 33 -15.53 2.36 -25.35
C HIS A 33 -15.72 0.85 -25.23
N VAL A 34 -16.22 0.35 -24.10
CA VAL A 34 -16.50 -1.09 -23.93
C VAL A 34 -17.48 -1.61 -24.98
N LEU A 35 -18.52 -0.83 -25.35
CA LEU A 35 -19.44 -1.20 -26.42
C LEU A 35 -18.80 -1.24 -27.81
N SER A 36 -17.68 -0.55 -28.02
CA SER A 36 -16.95 -0.58 -29.28
C SER A 36 -15.90 -1.67 -29.37
N LEU A 37 -15.60 -2.38 -28.26
CA LEU A 37 -14.70 -3.52 -28.25
C LEU A 37 -15.34 -4.72 -28.94
N PRO A 38 -14.52 -5.61 -29.54
CA PRO A 38 -14.98 -6.95 -29.91
C PRO A 38 -15.56 -7.69 -28.70
N ASP A 39 -16.56 -8.54 -28.92
CA ASP A 39 -17.24 -9.27 -27.85
C ASP A 39 -16.28 -10.09 -26.98
N GLU A 40 -15.23 -10.67 -27.59
CA GLU A 40 -14.19 -11.43 -26.90
C GLU A 40 -13.38 -10.56 -25.93
N GLU A 41 -12.94 -9.37 -26.36
CA GLU A 41 -12.18 -8.44 -25.53
C GLU A 41 -13.02 -7.91 -24.38
N ALA A 42 -14.30 -7.62 -24.61
CA ALA A 42 -15.22 -7.19 -23.55
C ALA A 42 -15.45 -8.30 -22.52
N ALA A 43 -15.58 -9.56 -22.99
CA ALA A 43 -15.71 -10.72 -22.11
C ALA A 43 -14.42 -10.98 -21.30
N ASP A 44 -13.25 -10.83 -21.91
CA ASP A 44 -11.96 -10.97 -21.22
C ASP A 44 -11.78 -9.90 -20.14
N PHE A 45 -12.13 -8.66 -20.43
CA PHE A 45 -12.11 -7.59 -19.44
C PHE A 45 -13.02 -7.89 -18.25
N ALA A 46 -14.23 -8.36 -18.50
CA ALA A 46 -15.18 -8.75 -17.44
C ALA A 46 -14.62 -9.92 -16.62
N ARG A 47 -14.03 -10.94 -17.26
CA ARG A 47 -13.39 -12.09 -16.59
C ARG A 47 -12.24 -11.64 -15.70
N ALA A 48 -11.37 -10.77 -16.19
CA ALA A 48 -10.23 -10.27 -15.41
C ALA A 48 -10.66 -9.60 -14.09
N ILE A 49 -11.74 -8.82 -14.11
CA ILE A 49 -12.30 -8.21 -12.90
C ILE A 49 -12.78 -9.28 -11.91
N VAL A 50 -13.53 -10.26 -12.39
CA VAL A 50 -14.09 -11.31 -11.54
C VAL A 50 -12.99 -12.20 -10.98
N GLU A 51 -12.04 -12.63 -11.82
CA GLU A 51 -10.91 -13.46 -11.44
C GLU A 51 -10.05 -12.78 -10.37
N ALA A 52 -9.67 -11.52 -10.59
CA ALA A 52 -8.90 -10.76 -9.59
C ALA A 52 -9.61 -10.70 -8.23
N LYS A 53 -10.94 -10.53 -8.22
CA LYS A 53 -11.73 -10.51 -6.97
C LYS A 53 -11.84 -11.88 -6.29
N GLN A 54 -11.76 -12.96 -7.03
CA GLN A 54 -11.91 -14.32 -6.53
C GLN A 54 -10.58 -14.93 -6.09
N THR A 55 -9.49 -14.61 -6.78
CA THR A 55 -8.19 -15.26 -6.57
C THR A 55 -7.25 -14.45 -5.68
N VAL A 56 -7.27 -13.11 -5.81
CA VAL A 56 -6.34 -12.26 -5.04
C VAL A 56 -6.80 -12.15 -3.58
N HIS A 57 -5.91 -12.52 -2.68
CA HIS A 57 -6.13 -12.46 -1.23
C HIS A 57 -4.85 -11.99 -0.51
N THR A 58 -4.89 -11.88 0.81
CA THR A 58 -3.72 -11.47 1.60
C THR A 58 -2.81 -12.65 1.89
N CYS A 59 -1.50 -12.45 1.70
CA CYS A 59 -0.48 -13.41 2.11
C CYS A 59 -0.54 -13.63 3.63
N PRO A 60 -0.62 -14.88 4.12
CA PRO A 60 -0.76 -15.14 5.55
C PRO A 60 0.45 -14.71 6.39
N ILE A 61 1.61 -14.48 5.77
CA ILE A 61 2.83 -14.07 6.47
C ILE A 61 2.95 -12.54 6.56
N CYS A 62 2.88 -11.85 5.42
CA CYS A 62 3.21 -10.43 5.34
C CYS A 62 2.01 -9.53 5.08
N GLN A 63 0.83 -10.08 4.91
CA GLN A 63 -0.41 -9.37 4.59
C GLN A 63 -0.38 -8.62 3.24
N ASN A 64 0.64 -8.82 2.39
CA ASN A 64 0.63 -8.31 1.00
C ASN A 64 -0.36 -9.12 0.15
N LEU A 65 -0.69 -8.62 -1.04
CA LEU A 65 -1.57 -9.32 -1.98
C LEU A 65 -0.84 -10.49 -2.65
N THR A 66 -1.58 -11.59 -2.86
CA THR A 66 -1.12 -12.79 -3.55
C THR A 66 -2.31 -13.53 -4.16
N ASP A 67 -2.06 -14.35 -5.16
CA ASP A 67 -2.98 -15.34 -5.74
C ASP A 67 -2.54 -16.78 -5.44
N GLY A 68 -1.42 -16.96 -4.70
CA GLY A 68 -0.87 -18.24 -4.27
C GLY A 68 -0.87 -18.39 -2.75
N GLU A 69 -0.37 -19.52 -2.22
CA GLU A 69 -0.28 -19.75 -0.78
C GLU A 69 0.52 -18.67 -0.05
N ARG A 70 1.57 -18.14 -0.68
CA ARG A 70 2.43 -17.04 -0.19
C ARG A 70 2.74 -16.10 -1.34
N CYS A 71 2.99 -14.83 -1.02
CA CYS A 71 3.43 -13.89 -2.04
C CYS A 71 4.87 -14.18 -2.49
N ALA A 72 5.23 -13.69 -3.68
CA ALA A 72 6.55 -13.90 -4.27
C ALA A 72 7.71 -13.50 -3.34
N ILE A 73 7.55 -12.44 -2.55
CA ILE A 73 8.57 -11.97 -1.61
C ILE A 73 8.75 -12.95 -0.44
N CYS A 74 7.65 -13.45 0.15
CA CYS A 74 7.71 -14.42 1.25
C CYS A 74 8.15 -15.82 0.80
N SER A 75 8.12 -16.11 -0.50
CA SER A 75 8.59 -17.37 -1.11
C SER A 75 10.03 -17.30 -1.61
N ASP A 76 10.64 -16.11 -1.63
CA ASP A 76 12.03 -15.94 -2.09
C ASP A 76 13.01 -16.18 -0.93
N GLU A 77 13.68 -17.33 -0.96
CA GLU A 77 14.66 -17.75 0.06
C GLU A 77 15.91 -16.86 0.14
N ARG A 78 16.13 -15.99 -0.86
CA ARG A 78 17.25 -15.04 -0.86
C ARG A 78 16.98 -13.83 0.03
N ARG A 79 15.74 -13.62 0.45
CA ARG A 79 15.34 -12.52 1.32
C ARG A 79 15.73 -12.78 2.77
N ASP A 80 16.14 -11.72 3.44
CA ASP A 80 16.43 -11.76 4.87
C ASP A 80 15.15 -11.65 5.71
N PRO A 81 14.65 -12.74 6.32
CA PRO A 81 13.44 -12.70 7.13
C PRO A 81 13.62 -11.95 8.46
N GLY A 82 14.86 -11.68 8.86
CA GLY A 82 15.21 -10.96 10.08
C GLY A 82 15.00 -9.44 9.98
N VAL A 83 14.75 -8.90 8.79
CA VAL A 83 14.49 -7.46 8.56
C VAL A 83 13.12 -7.29 7.93
N ILE A 84 12.20 -6.62 8.64
CA ILE A 84 10.83 -6.39 8.20
C ILE A 84 10.62 -4.90 7.90
N CYS A 85 10.25 -4.57 6.66
CA CYS A 85 9.79 -3.23 6.30
C CYS A 85 8.25 -3.14 6.41
N VAL A 86 7.76 -2.32 7.32
CA VAL A 86 6.34 -2.11 7.57
C VAL A 86 5.82 -0.96 6.74
N VAL A 87 4.86 -1.24 5.86
CA VAL A 87 4.22 -0.28 4.97
C VAL A 87 2.72 -0.19 5.22
N ALA A 88 2.09 0.91 4.81
CA ALA A 88 0.67 1.10 5.00
C ALA A 88 -0.16 0.27 4.00
N GLU A 89 0.25 0.25 2.72
CA GLU A 89 -0.56 -0.29 1.62
C GLU A 89 0.25 -1.26 0.74
N PRO A 90 -0.41 -2.22 0.06
CA PRO A 90 0.27 -3.12 -0.88
C PRO A 90 1.03 -2.40 -1.99
N ARG A 91 0.53 -1.24 -2.45
CA ARG A 91 1.20 -0.42 -3.47
C ARG A 91 2.54 0.14 -3.02
N ASP A 92 2.74 0.33 -1.71
CA ASP A 92 4.00 0.82 -1.14
C ASP A 92 5.09 -0.24 -1.27
N VAL A 93 4.74 -1.54 -1.15
CA VAL A 93 5.66 -2.66 -1.45
C VAL A 93 6.17 -2.55 -2.88
N ILE A 94 5.28 -2.29 -3.85
CA ILE A 94 5.66 -2.15 -5.26
C ILE A 94 6.62 -0.96 -5.44
N ALA A 95 6.40 0.14 -4.72
CA ALA A 95 7.27 1.31 -4.77
C ALA A 95 8.66 1.01 -4.21
N MET A 96 8.74 0.31 -3.08
CA MET A 96 10.01 -0.10 -2.46
C MET A 96 10.78 -1.09 -3.33
N GLU A 97 10.11 -2.08 -3.92
CA GLU A 97 10.74 -3.08 -4.79
C GLU A 97 11.33 -2.50 -6.09
N ARG A 98 10.84 -1.33 -6.53
CA ARG A 98 11.44 -0.63 -7.69
C ARG A 98 12.88 -0.17 -7.43
N ALA A 99 13.26 0.08 -6.18
CA ALA A 99 14.62 0.47 -5.81
C ALA A 99 15.62 -0.69 -5.96
N ARG A 100 15.17 -1.97 -5.88
CA ARG A 100 15.97 -3.20 -6.03
C ARG A 100 17.15 -3.34 -5.05
N GLU A 101 17.18 -2.55 -4.00
CA GLU A 101 18.28 -2.47 -3.02
C GLU A 101 17.87 -3.02 -1.64
N TYR A 102 16.63 -3.48 -1.50
CA TYR A 102 16.12 -3.98 -0.23
C TYR A 102 16.01 -5.51 -0.25
N ASP A 103 16.79 -6.17 0.60
CA ASP A 103 16.86 -7.62 0.68
C ASP A 103 15.96 -8.23 1.77
N GLY A 104 15.33 -7.42 2.61
CA GLY A 104 14.43 -7.88 3.65
C GLY A 104 13.04 -8.26 3.14
N VAL A 105 12.14 -8.49 4.07
CA VAL A 105 10.73 -8.83 3.82
C VAL A 105 9.82 -7.70 4.26
N TYR A 106 8.53 -7.77 3.90
CA TYR A 106 7.56 -6.71 4.22
C TYR A 106 6.51 -7.18 5.22
N HIS A 107 5.81 -6.20 5.77
CA HIS A 107 4.52 -6.37 6.43
C HIS A 107 3.60 -5.21 6.02
N VAL A 108 2.42 -5.55 5.50
CA VAL A 108 1.43 -4.56 5.04
C VAL A 108 0.35 -4.40 6.10
N LEU A 109 0.15 -3.17 6.56
CA LEU A 109 -0.83 -2.85 7.61
C LEU A 109 -2.27 -2.76 7.08
N HIS A 110 -2.46 -2.52 5.79
CA HIS A 110 -3.75 -2.19 5.16
C HIS A 110 -4.40 -0.93 5.72
N GLY A 111 -3.60 0.08 6.02
CA GLY A 111 -4.01 1.39 6.51
C GLY A 111 -3.05 1.97 7.54
N VAL A 112 -3.48 3.07 8.13
CA VAL A 112 -2.84 3.77 9.24
C VAL A 112 -3.86 4.08 10.32
N ILE A 113 -3.41 4.29 11.55
CA ILE A 113 -4.28 4.77 12.64
C ILE A 113 -4.77 6.16 12.27
N SER A 114 -6.09 6.31 12.09
CA SER A 114 -6.74 7.56 11.68
C SER A 114 -8.00 7.79 12.50
N PRO A 115 -7.91 8.55 13.59
CA PRO A 115 -9.08 8.87 14.42
C PRO A 115 -10.17 9.62 13.65
N LEU A 116 -9.77 10.46 12.68
CA LEU A 116 -10.71 11.21 11.85
C LEU A 116 -11.54 10.29 10.92
N ASN A 117 -10.97 9.17 10.50
CA ASN A 117 -11.61 8.17 9.68
C ASN A 117 -12.15 6.97 10.49
N HIS A 118 -12.15 7.08 11.83
CA HIS A 118 -12.55 6.02 12.75
C HIS A 118 -11.75 4.71 12.57
N ILE A 119 -10.49 4.79 12.16
CA ILE A 119 -9.60 3.64 12.01
C ILE A 119 -8.72 3.54 13.26
N GLY A 120 -8.95 2.50 14.05
CA GLY A 120 -8.16 2.19 15.24
C GLY A 120 -7.05 1.16 14.97
N PRO A 121 -6.25 0.83 15.99
CA PRO A 121 -5.19 -0.18 15.87
C PRO A 121 -5.70 -1.59 15.54
N ASP A 122 -6.96 -1.89 15.88
CA ASP A 122 -7.59 -3.20 15.65
C ASP A 122 -8.14 -3.35 14.23
N ASP A 123 -8.27 -2.24 13.49
CA ASP A 123 -8.79 -2.23 12.13
C ASP A 123 -7.71 -2.49 11.08
N ILE A 124 -6.43 -2.41 11.48
CA ILE A 124 -5.26 -2.63 10.63
C ILE A 124 -4.42 -3.82 11.11
N ARG A 125 -3.50 -4.32 10.31
CA ARG A 125 -2.78 -5.60 10.53
C ARG A 125 -1.61 -5.50 11.53
N ILE A 126 -1.85 -4.85 12.68
CA ILE A 126 -0.85 -4.72 13.76
C ILE A 126 -0.69 -6.04 14.52
N ARG A 127 -1.78 -6.76 14.80
CA ARG A 127 -1.73 -8.03 15.55
C ARG A 127 -0.89 -9.06 14.83
N GLU A 128 -1.03 -9.16 13.52
CA GLU A 128 -0.29 -10.08 12.68
C GLU A 128 1.22 -9.75 12.66
N LEU A 129 1.58 -8.46 12.66
CA LEU A 129 2.97 -8.02 12.79
C LEU A 129 3.56 -8.47 14.14
N LEU A 130 2.87 -8.17 15.24
CA LEU A 130 3.33 -8.52 16.58
C LEU A 130 3.46 -10.04 16.75
N ALA A 131 2.48 -10.80 16.25
CA ALA A 131 2.52 -12.26 16.29
C ALA A 131 3.72 -12.82 15.51
N ARG A 132 4.04 -12.20 14.36
CA ARG A 132 5.20 -12.57 13.53
C ARG A 132 6.52 -12.27 14.25
N VAL A 133 6.66 -11.11 14.86
CA VAL A 133 7.85 -10.72 15.62
C VAL A 133 8.03 -11.63 16.85
N ALA A 134 6.93 -11.98 17.54
CA ALA A 134 6.94 -12.87 18.71
C ALA A 134 7.43 -14.29 18.40
N GLN A 135 7.38 -14.75 17.14
CA GLN A 135 7.94 -16.04 16.73
C GLN A 135 9.48 -16.08 16.78
N GLY A 136 10.11 -14.92 16.92
CA GLY A 136 11.56 -14.77 16.97
C GLY A 136 12.23 -14.68 15.60
N GLY A 137 13.55 -14.41 15.64
CA GLY A 137 14.37 -14.29 14.43
C GLY A 137 14.33 -12.89 13.76
N VAL A 138 13.41 -12.02 14.16
CA VAL A 138 13.35 -10.63 13.66
C VAL A 138 14.36 -9.78 14.44
N ARG A 139 15.26 -9.13 13.73
CA ARG A 139 16.31 -8.27 14.29
C ARG A 139 15.96 -6.79 14.15
N GLU A 140 15.29 -6.43 13.07
CA GLU A 140 14.94 -5.05 12.75
C GLU A 140 13.55 -4.94 12.13
N VAL A 141 12.81 -3.93 12.56
CA VAL A 141 11.54 -3.50 11.96
C VAL A 141 11.72 -2.06 11.49
N ILE A 142 11.64 -1.86 10.17
CA ILE A 142 11.76 -0.55 9.51
C ILE A 142 10.35 0.01 9.32
N MET A 143 10.04 1.15 9.93
CA MET A 143 8.78 1.86 9.70
C MET A 143 8.85 2.65 8.41
N ALA A 144 8.02 2.28 7.44
CA ALA A 144 7.92 2.87 6.11
C ALA A 144 6.49 3.35 5.78
N THR A 145 5.73 3.71 6.82
CA THR A 145 4.46 4.44 6.63
C THR A 145 4.73 5.85 6.10
N ASN A 146 3.73 6.49 5.47
CA ASN A 146 3.90 7.83 4.92
C ASN A 146 4.39 8.84 5.98
N PRO A 147 5.16 9.87 5.58
CA PRO A 147 5.65 10.92 6.49
C PRO A 147 4.60 12.00 6.76
N ASP A 148 3.36 11.59 6.98
CA ASP A 148 2.23 12.42 7.39
C ASP A 148 1.86 12.17 8.86
N THR A 149 0.94 12.95 9.39
CA THR A 149 0.54 12.87 10.79
C THR A 149 0.04 11.49 11.21
N GLU A 150 -0.75 10.83 10.38
CA GLU A 150 -1.33 9.52 10.67
C GLU A 150 -0.28 8.40 10.55
N GLY A 151 0.59 8.46 9.54
CA GLY A 151 1.69 7.52 9.38
C GLY A 151 2.74 7.63 10.49
N GLU A 152 3.04 8.86 10.96
CA GLU A 152 3.93 9.07 12.11
C GLU A 152 3.30 8.56 13.41
N ALA A 153 2.03 8.86 13.66
CA ALA A 153 1.32 8.35 14.84
C ALA A 153 1.32 6.82 14.86
N THR A 154 1.10 6.19 13.68
CA THR A 154 1.11 4.74 13.51
C THR A 154 2.51 4.18 13.80
N ALA A 155 3.56 4.77 13.23
CA ALA A 155 4.94 4.35 13.47
C ALA A 155 5.33 4.45 14.95
N MET A 156 4.96 5.56 15.61
CA MET A 156 5.19 5.74 17.05
C MET A 156 4.44 4.72 17.90
N TYR A 157 3.19 4.43 17.56
CA TYR A 157 2.38 3.44 18.25
C TYR A 157 3.02 2.04 18.15
N LEU A 158 3.39 1.62 16.93
CA LEU A 158 4.08 0.35 16.68
C LEU A 158 5.42 0.26 17.39
N SER A 159 6.21 1.33 17.40
CA SER A 159 7.49 1.39 18.09
C SER A 159 7.34 1.11 19.59
N ARG A 160 6.29 1.65 20.24
CA ARG A 160 5.99 1.39 21.66
C ARG A 160 5.62 -0.07 21.91
N LEU A 161 4.86 -0.70 21.02
CA LEU A 161 4.47 -2.11 21.13
C LEU A 161 5.64 -3.07 20.89
N LEU A 162 6.57 -2.72 19.99
CA LEU A 162 7.72 -3.54 19.65
C LEU A 162 8.89 -3.38 20.64
N ARG A 163 8.95 -2.29 21.37
CA ARG A 163 10.04 -2.02 22.35
C ARG A 163 10.25 -3.15 23.37
N PRO A 164 9.20 -3.73 23.99
CA PRO A 164 9.37 -4.84 24.93
C PRO A 164 9.86 -6.14 24.30
N MET A 165 9.81 -6.24 22.95
CA MET A 165 10.22 -7.44 22.22
C MET A 165 11.71 -7.42 21.81
N GLU A 166 12.46 -6.39 22.28
CA GLU A 166 13.91 -6.23 22.07
C GLU A 166 14.34 -6.22 20.58
N VAL A 167 13.42 -5.80 19.70
CA VAL A 167 13.68 -5.64 18.26
C VAL A 167 14.08 -4.21 17.97
N LYS A 168 15.12 -4.03 17.14
CA LYS A 168 15.50 -2.72 16.65
C LYS A 168 14.40 -2.13 15.79
N VAL A 169 13.88 -0.96 16.15
CA VAL A 169 12.88 -0.23 15.35
C VAL A 169 13.54 0.98 14.74
N THR A 170 13.48 1.08 13.41
CA THR A 170 14.01 2.18 12.63
C THR A 170 12.91 2.85 11.81
N ARG A 171 13.19 4.02 11.29
CA ARG A 171 12.31 4.80 10.41
C ARG A 171 13.05 5.12 9.11
N LEU A 172 12.34 5.11 7.98
CA LEU A 172 12.93 5.65 6.75
C LEU A 172 13.37 7.09 6.97
N ALA A 173 14.56 7.41 6.47
CA ALA A 173 15.11 8.75 6.58
C ALA A 173 14.26 9.75 5.79
N TYR A 174 14.10 10.95 6.35
CA TYR A 174 13.57 12.09 5.65
C TYR A 174 14.70 12.82 4.95
N GLY A 175 14.43 13.29 3.73
CA GLY A 175 15.47 13.99 2.99
C GLY A 175 14.95 14.77 1.80
N ILE A 176 15.82 15.60 1.27
CA ILE A 176 15.58 16.32 0.03
C ILE A 176 15.66 15.31 -1.11
N PRO A 177 14.67 15.26 -2.01
CA PRO A 177 14.68 14.34 -3.15
C PRO A 177 15.94 14.54 -4.01
N VAL A 178 16.57 13.44 -4.41
CA VAL A 178 17.75 13.47 -5.27
C VAL A 178 17.40 14.14 -6.60
N GLY A 179 18.22 15.12 -7.00
CA GLY A 179 18.00 15.92 -8.22
C GLY A 179 17.08 17.13 -8.06
N SER A 180 16.48 17.34 -6.87
CA SER A 180 15.76 18.59 -6.59
C SER A 180 16.72 19.70 -6.13
N GLN A 181 16.33 20.95 -6.36
CA GLN A 181 17.04 22.13 -5.88
C GLN A 181 16.51 22.51 -4.49
N LEU A 182 17.39 22.96 -3.59
CA LEU A 182 17.04 23.33 -2.21
C LEU A 182 15.95 24.39 -2.13
N GLU A 183 15.92 25.32 -3.07
CA GLU A 183 14.95 26.42 -3.12
C GLU A 183 13.49 25.96 -3.31
N TYR A 184 13.27 24.73 -3.80
CA TYR A 184 11.93 24.17 -3.98
C TYR A 184 11.48 23.28 -2.81
N ALA A 185 12.36 23.03 -1.84
CA ALA A 185 12.00 22.24 -0.66
C ALA A 185 11.22 23.14 0.33
N ASP A 186 10.12 22.59 0.86
CA ASP A 186 9.37 23.27 1.92
C ASP A 186 10.14 23.28 3.26
N GLU A 187 9.73 24.16 4.15
CA GLU A 187 10.40 24.38 5.44
C GLU A 187 10.47 23.11 6.30
N VAL A 188 9.41 22.28 6.27
CA VAL A 188 9.35 21.03 7.06
C VAL A 188 10.34 20.01 6.51
N THR A 189 10.41 19.85 5.20
CA THR A 189 11.37 18.99 4.51
C THR A 189 12.81 19.41 4.82
N LEU A 190 13.12 20.72 4.78
CA LEU A 190 14.44 21.24 5.13
C LEU A 190 14.79 20.97 6.59
N LEU A 191 13.85 21.22 7.52
CA LEU A 191 14.05 20.95 8.94
C LEU A 191 14.37 19.47 9.18
N ARG A 192 13.57 18.57 8.62
CA ARG A 192 13.77 17.12 8.73
C ARG A 192 15.09 16.66 8.14
N ALA A 193 15.50 17.21 7.00
CA ALA A 193 16.78 16.93 6.38
C ALA A 193 17.95 17.39 7.26
N LEU A 194 17.84 18.55 7.92
CA LEU A 194 18.85 19.05 8.87
C LEU A 194 18.92 18.19 10.13
N GLU A 195 17.79 17.74 10.66
CA GLU A 195 17.75 16.81 11.81
C GLU A 195 18.39 15.47 11.47
N GLY A 196 18.12 14.95 10.28
CA GLY A 196 18.62 13.67 9.79
C GLY A 196 20.02 13.72 9.12
N ARG A 197 20.73 14.86 9.17
CA ARG A 197 22.05 15.01 8.55
C ARG A 197 23.05 14.00 9.07
N ARG A 198 23.90 13.52 8.18
CA ARG A 198 24.97 12.54 8.49
C ARG A 198 26.33 13.17 8.31
N GLU A 199 27.32 12.67 9.06
CA GLU A 199 28.71 12.93 8.82
C GLU A 199 29.19 12.28 7.52
N ILE A 200 30.04 12.97 6.73
CA ILE A 200 30.58 12.50 5.44
C ILE A 200 32.06 12.22 5.56
#